data_7f302c2702eaec93555dfd03475be020
#
_entry.id   7f302c2702eaec93555dfd03475be020
#
_cell.length_a   1.000
_cell.length_b   1.000
_cell.length_c   1.000
_cell.angle_alpha   90.00
_cell.angle_beta   90.00
_cell.angle_gamma   90.00
#
_symmetry.space_group_name_H-M   'P 1'
#
loop_
_entity.id
_entity.type
_entity.pdbx_description
1 polymer ?
#
loop_
_entity_poly.entity_id
_entity_poly.type
_entity_poly.pdbx_seq_one_letter_code
_entity_poly.pdbx_strand_id
1 'polypeptide(L)'
;MDPKPLRIGMVAGEASGDLLASLLLQGVSQHWPQWQASGIGGPRMAQQGFQVLWPSQLLAVHGYNLEVFKRVFGLWRVRSQLRDRFLQEKPDVFIGVDAPDFNFGLEESLRQKGIRTVHFVCPSIWAWRPHRVHTIRSSADHVLCLFPFEP
;
A
#
# COMPACT_ATOMS: atom_id res chain seq x y z
N MET A 1 -25.41 4.99 -19.14
CA MET A 1 -24.04 5.41 -18.81
C MET A 1 -23.35 4.33 -18.01
N ASP A 2 -22.27 3.82 -18.53
CA ASP A 2 -21.49 2.84 -17.78
C ASP A 2 -20.82 3.52 -16.59
N PRO A 3 -20.88 2.93 -15.38
CA PRO A 3 -20.19 3.50 -14.25
C PRO A 3 -18.70 3.51 -14.50
N LYS A 4 -18.01 4.57 -14.07
CA LYS A 4 -16.57 4.64 -14.17
C LYS A 4 -15.95 3.53 -13.31
N PRO A 5 -14.90 2.86 -13.78
CA PRO A 5 -14.24 1.85 -12.96
C PRO A 5 -13.65 2.47 -11.69
N LEU A 6 -13.71 1.72 -10.60
CA LEU A 6 -13.04 2.11 -9.36
C LEU A 6 -11.52 2.04 -9.60
N ARG A 7 -10.82 3.12 -9.31
CA ARG A 7 -9.38 3.22 -9.53
C ARG A 7 -8.65 3.15 -8.19
N ILE A 8 -7.78 2.17 -8.06
CA ILE A 8 -7.07 1.87 -6.82
C ILE A 8 -5.56 1.94 -7.04
N GLY A 9 -4.87 2.72 -6.20
CA GLY A 9 -3.43 2.60 -6.05
C GLY A 9 -3.15 1.70 -4.86
N MET A 10 -2.21 0.76 -4.98
CA MET A 10 -1.94 -0.18 -3.90
C MET A 10 -0.46 -0.54 -3.83
N VAL A 11 0.03 -0.66 -2.61
CA VAL A 11 1.39 -1.12 -2.35
C VAL A 11 1.34 -2.21 -1.30
N ALA A 12 1.82 -3.39 -1.66
CA ALA A 12 1.95 -4.53 -0.76
C ALA A 12 3.39 -5.02 -0.76
N GLY A 13 3.96 -5.19 0.42
CA GLY A 13 5.30 -5.76 0.58
C GLY A 13 5.24 -7.22 0.98
N GLU A 14 6.25 -7.98 0.60
CA GLU A 14 6.44 -9.39 0.94
C GLU A 14 5.29 -10.30 0.48
N ALA A 15 5.50 -11.61 0.68
CA ALA A 15 4.53 -12.62 0.26
C ALA A 15 3.23 -12.56 1.06
N SER A 16 3.32 -12.24 2.36
CA SER A 16 2.15 -12.10 3.22
C SER A 16 1.27 -10.93 2.79
N GLY A 17 1.88 -9.80 2.46
CA GLY A 17 1.16 -8.64 1.95
C GLY A 17 0.49 -8.91 0.61
N ASP A 18 1.20 -9.59 -0.28
CA ASP A 18 0.65 -10.00 -1.58
C ASP A 18 -0.60 -10.87 -1.40
N LEU A 19 -0.55 -11.85 -0.49
CA LEU A 19 -1.70 -12.70 -0.20
C LEU A 19 -2.88 -11.87 0.32
N LEU A 20 -2.65 -11.05 1.34
CA LEU A 20 -3.71 -10.24 1.95
C LEU A 20 -4.32 -9.26 0.95
N ALA A 21 -3.47 -8.62 0.15
CA ALA A 21 -3.94 -7.69 -0.88
C ALA A 21 -4.75 -8.43 -1.97
N SER A 22 -4.35 -9.65 -2.34
CA SER A 22 -5.10 -10.43 -3.32
C SER A 22 -6.49 -10.77 -2.81
N LEU A 23 -6.63 -11.10 -1.52
CA LEU A 23 -7.92 -11.37 -0.90
C LEU A 23 -8.79 -10.10 -0.85
N LEU A 24 -8.18 -8.96 -0.58
CA LEU A 24 -8.88 -7.68 -0.61
C LEU A 24 -9.41 -7.37 -2.02
N LEU A 25 -8.58 -7.56 -3.04
CA LEU A 25 -8.99 -7.36 -4.43
C LEU A 25 -10.12 -8.31 -4.85
N GLN A 26 -10.08 -9.54 -4.35
CA GLN A 26 -11.15 -10.50 -4.57
C GLN A 26 -12.46 -9.99 -3.99
N GLY A 27 -12.43 -9.43 -2.78
CA GLY A 27 -13.60 -8.81 -2.16
C GLY A 27 -14.10 -7.59 -2.94
N VAL A 28 -13.19 -6.77 -3.43
CA VAL A 28 -13.54 -5.61 -4.26
C VAL A 28 -14.29 -6.08 -5.52
N SER A 29 -13.83 -7.15 -6.15
CA SER A 29 -14.46 -7.68 -7.36
C SER A 29 -15.90 -8.12 -7.13
N GLN A 30 -16.30 -8.46 -5.90
CA GLN A 30 -17.66 -8.84 -5.56
C GLN A 30 -18.60 -7.64 -5.45
N HIS A 31 -18.07 -6.45 -5.15
CA HIS A 31 -18.87 -5.25 -4.92
C HIS A 31 -18.80 -4.24 -6.08
N TRP A 32 -17.70 -4.25 -6.83
CA TRP A 32 -17.54 -3.35 -7.98
C TRP A 32 -17.28 -4.18 -9.23
N PRO A 33 -18.19 -4.10 -10.23
CA PRO A 33 -18.04 -4.89 -11.46
C PRO A 33 -16.83 -4.49 -12.29
N GLN A 34 -16.41 -3.23 -12.17
CA GLN A 34 -15.23 -2.73 -12.89
C GLN A 34 -14.31 -2.00 -11.91
N TRP A 35 -13.06 -2.43 -11.90
CA TRP A 35 -12.03 -1.76 -11.12
C TRP A 35 -10.68 -1.89 -11.81
N GLN A 36 -9.81 -0.92 -11.54
CA GLN A 36 -8.43 -0.92 -12.01
C GLN A 36 -7.53 -0.65 -10.80
N ALA A 37 -6.51 -1.48 -10.63
CA ALA A 37 -5.57 -1.32 -9.54
C ALA A 37 -4.14 -1.48 -10.06
N SER A 38 -3.23 -0.64 -9.55
CA SER A 38 -1.83 -0.68 -9.95
C SER A 38 -0.95 -0.23 -8.80
N GLY A 39 0.33 -0.58 -8.87
CA GLY A 39 1.32 -0.20 -7.89
C GLY A 39 2.37 -1.28 -7.67
N ILE A 40 2.71 -1.51 -6.40
CA ILE A 40 3.67 -2.53 -6.01
C ILE A 40 2.91 -3.76 -5.51
N GLY A 41 3.20 -4.91 -6.09
CA GLY A 41 2.52 -6.13 -5.69
C GLY A 41 3.23 -7.38 -6.19
N GLY A 42 2.65 -8.52 -5.87
CA GLY A 42 3.19 -9.82 -6.22
C GLY A 42 2.29 -10.62 -7.15
N PRO A 43 2.66 -11.91 -7.37
CA PRO A 43 1.95 -12.75 -8.34
C PRO A 43 0.50 -13.03 -7.96
N ARG A 44 0.17 -13.07 -6.67
CA ARG A 44 -1.21 -13.33 -6.24
C ARG A 44 -2.13 -12.15 -6.57
N MET A 45 -1.63 -10.93 -6.37
CA MET A 45 -2.35 -9.72 -6.77
C MET A 45 -2.53 -9.68 -8.29
N ALA A 46 -1.49 -10.02 -9.03
CA ALA A 46 -1.54 -10.06 -10.49
C ALA A 46 -2.60 -11.03 -11.01
N GLN A 47 -2.78 -12.16 -10.33
CA GLN A 47 -3.80 -13.14 -10.69
C GLN A 47 -5.22 -12.58 -10.54
N GLN A 48 -5.41 -11.58 -9.67
CA GLN A 48 -6.70 -10.92 -9.49
C GLN A 48 -6.94 -9.78 -10.49
N GLY A 49 -5.96 -9.49 -11.34
CA GLY A 49 -6.08 -8.39 -12.31
C GLY A 49 -5.32 -7.13 -11.95
N PHE A 50 -4.50 -7.18 -10.90
CA PHE A 50 -3.67 -6.05 -10.48
C PHE A 50 -2.51 -5.83 -11.43
N GLN A 51 -2.27 -4.57 -11.82
CA GLN A 51 -1.13 -4.22 -12.65
C GLN A 51 0.11 -3.97 -11.79
N VAL A 52 1.06 -4.89 -11.84
CA VAL A 52 2.31 -4.78 -11.08
C VAL A 52 3.26 -3.83 -11.81
N LEU A 53 3.51 -2.66 -11.23
CA LEU A 53 4.47 -1.69 -11.75
C LEU A 53 5.88 -1.98 -11.23
N TRP A 54 5.97 -2.41 -9.97
CA TRP A 54 7.20 -2.89 -9.35
C TRP A 54 6.87 -4.14 -8.52
N PRO A 55 7.78 -5.12 -8.49
CA PRO A 55 7.54 -6.35 -7.72
C PRO A 55 7.64 -6.11 -6.21
N SER A 56 6.82 -6.83 -5.45
CA SER A 56 6.77 -6.70 -3.98
C SER A 56 8.10 -7.05 -3.30
N GLN A 57 8.93 -7.84 -3.96
CA GLN A 57 10.25 -8.21 -3.45
C GLN A 57 11.16 -7.01 -3.21
N LEU A 58 10.90 -5.87 -3.86
CA LEU A 58 11.65 -4.63 -3.61
C LEU A 58 11.54 -4.16 -2.17
N LEU A 59 10.42 -4.48 -1.50
CA LEU A 59 10.17 -4.04 -0.13
C LEU A 59 10.70 -5.03 0.90
N ALA A 60 11.16 -6.22 0.49
CA ALA A 60 11.71 -7.24 1.37
C ALA A 60 13.20 -6.97 1.58
N VAL A 61 13.51 -6.18 2.60
CA VAL A 61 14.91 -5.83 2.92
C VAL A 61 15.35 -6.60 4.15
N HIS A 62 16.33 -7.48 3.98
CA HIS A 62 16.90 -8.28 5.06
C HIS A 62 18.41 -8.04 5.16
N GLY A 63 18.91 -7.72 6.39
CA GLY A 63 20.31 -7.58 6.68
C GLY A 63 20.85 -6.15 6.57
N TYR A 64 22.10 -5.97 7.02
CA TYR A 64 22.78 -4.67 7.06
C TYR A 64 24.10 -4.76 6.30
N ASN A 65 24.08 -4.45 5.00
CA ASN A 65 25.28 -4.39 4.18
C ASN A 65 25.14 -3.31 3.11
N LEU A 66 26.17 -3.15 2.28
CA LEU A 66 26.18 -2.14 1.21
C LEU A 66 25.04 -2.34 0.20
N GLU A 67 24.63 -3.58 -0.03
CA GLU A 67 23.53 -3.87 -0.93
C GLU A 67 22.21 -3.38 -0.36
N VAL A 68 22.01 -3.53 0.96
CA VAL A 68 20.84 -3.00 1.65
C VAL A 68 20.80 -1.48 1.52
N PHE A 69 21.95 -0.81 1.67
CA PHE A 69 22.03 0.64 1.53
C PHE A 69 21.63 1.09 0.12
N LYS A 70 22.11 0.41 -0.92
CA LYS A 70 21.72 0.68 -2.29
C LYS A 70 20.23 0.43 -2.53
N ARG A 71 19.66 -0.60 -1.91
CA ARG A 71 18.22 -0.90 -1.98
C ARG A 71 17.38 0.18 -1.34
N VAL A 72 17.81 0.72 -0.20
CA VAL A 72 17.10 1.81 0.48
C VAL A 72 17.02 3.04 -0.43
N PHE A 73 18.10 3.40 -1.11
CA PHE A 73 18.08 4.49 -2.08
C PHE A 73 17.16 4.19 -3.25
N GLY A 74 17.17 2.95 -3.75
CA GLY A 74 16.26 2.51 -4.80
C GLY A 74 14.81 2.60 -4.38
N LEU A 75 14.50 2.22 -3.14
CA LEU A 75 13.16 2.30 -2.58
C LEU A 75 12.65 3.74 -2.48
N TRP A 76 13.52 4.67 -2.09
CA TRP A 76 13.17 6.09 -2.04
C TRP A 76 12.80 6.62 -3.43
N ARG A 77 13.56 6.22 -4.44
CA ARG A 77 13.30 6.61 -5.83
C ARG A 77 11.97 6.02 -6.32
N VAL A 78 11.74 4.74 -6.06
CA VAL A 78 10.49 4.06 -6.44
C VAL A 78 9.30 4.73 -5.74
N ARG A 79 9.41 5.03 -4.45
CA ARG A 79 8.35 5.69 -3.72
C ARG A 79 8.02 7.06 -4.30
N SER A 80 9.04 7.84 -4.64
CA SER A 80 8.85 9.16 -5.25
C SER A 80 8.20 9.07 -6.62
N GLN A 81 8.63 8.12 -7.44
CA GLN A 81 8.04 7.91 -8.78
C GLN A 81 6.59 7.47 -8.67
N LEU A 82 6.29 6.58 -7.74
CA LEU A 82 4.95 6.08 -7.52
C LEU A 82 4.04 7.19 -6.99
N ARG A 83 4.54 7.99 -6.06
CA ARG A 83 3.81 9.16 -5.55
C ARG A 83 3.44 10.11 -6.68
N ASP A 84 4.41 10.47 -7.52
CA ASP A 84 4.18 11.40 -8.62
C ASP A 84 3.16 10.83 -9.61
N ARG A 85 3.26 9.53 -9.90
CA ARG A 85 2.32 8.85 -10.78
C ARG A 85 0.90 8.88 -10.23
N PHE A 86 0.72 8.57 -8.94
CA PHE A 86 -0.61 8.59 -8.32
C PHE A 86 -1.17 10.01 -8.19
N LEU A 87 -0.32 11.01 -7.97
CA LEU A 87 -0.77 12.40 -7.96
C LEU A 87 -1.26 12.85 -9.34
N GLN A 88 -0.70 12.31 -10.40
CA GLN A 88 -1.13 12.54 -11.77
C GLN A 88 -2.40 11.79 -12.12
N GLU A 89 -2.46 10.51 -11.80
CA GLU A 89 -3.58 9.63 -12.14
C GLU A 89 -4.79 9.87 -11.25
N LYS A 90 -4.59 10.34 -10.04
CA LYS A 90 -5.63 10.61 -9.04
C LYS A 90 -6.57 9.42 -8.84
N PRO A 91 -6.06 8.30 -8.27
CA PRO A 91 -6.92 7.16 -7.98
C PRO A 91 -8.01 7.55 -6.96
N ASP A 92 -9.11 6.80 -6.97
CA ASP A 92 -10.19 7.02 -6.00
C ASP A 92 -9.76 6.72 -4.58
N VAL A 93 -8.84 5.75 -4.42
CA VAL A 93 -8.31 5.37 -3.12
C VAL A 93 -6.91 4.81 -3.30
N PHE A 94 -6.04 5.07 -2.33
CA PHE A 94 -4.74 4.40 -2.18
C PHE A 94 -4.80 3.47 -0.98
N ILE A 95 -4.35 2.23 -1.15
CA ILE A 95 -4.34 1.23 -0.08
C ILE A 95 -2.91 0.76 0.14
N GLY A 96 -2.37 1.05 1.32
CA GLY A 96 -1.09 0.50 1.76
C GLY A 96 -1.35 -0.79 2.54
N VAL A 97 -0.75 -1.90 2.10
CA VAL A 97 -0.90 -3.19 2.75
C VAL A 97 0.41 -3.55 3.45
N ASP A 98 0.39 -3.60 4.78
CA ASP A 98 1.59 -3.85 5.57
C ASP A 98 2.73 -2.88 5.22
N ALA A 99 4.00 -3.29 5.32
CA ALA A 99 5.18 -2.47 4.98
C ALA A 99 5.06 -1.03 5.49
N PRO A 100 4.90 -0.79 6.80
CA PRO A 100 4.55 0.53 7.34
C PRO A 100 5.62 1.59 7.06
N ASP A 101 6.89 1.23 7.07
CA ASP A 101 7.97 2.20 6.85
C ASP A 101 7.93 2.79 5.44
N PHE A 102 7.51 2.01 4.46
CA PHE A 102 7.33 2.48 3.09
C PHE A 102 5.98 3.20 2.93
N ASN A 103 4.91 2.56 3.39
CA ASN A 103 3.55 2.98 3.09
C ASN A 103 3.12 4.25 3.82
N PHE A 104 3.50 4.43 5.09
CA PHE A 104 3.04 5.59 5.84
C PHE A 104 3.50 6.91 5.21
N GLY A 105 4.75 6.98 4.75
CA GLY A 105 5.25 8.19 4.09
C GLY A 105 4.51 8.47 2.78
N LEU A 106 4.24 7.43 2.00
CA LEU A 106 3.51 7.57 0.75
C LEU A 106 2.04 7.95 1.01
N GLU A 107 1.39 7.29 1.96
CA GLU A 107 0.01 7.57 2.34
C GLU A 107 -0.14 9.04 2.79
N GLU A 108 0.75 9.51 3.65
CA GLU A 108 0.72 10.90 4.12
C GLU A 108 0.84 11.89 2.96
N SER A 109 1.79 11.65 2.06
CA SER A 109 1.99 12.51 0.89
C SER A 109 0.75 12.58 0.00
N LEU A 110 0.11 11.43 -0.23
CA LEU A 110 -1.09 11.36 -1.07
C LEU A 110 -2.30 11.98 -0.37
N ARG A 111 -2.44 11.75 0.92
CA ARG A 111 -3.55 12.31 1.70
C ARG A 111 -3.49 13.83 1.74
N GLN A 112 -2.31 14.40 1.87
CA GLN A 112 -2.12 15.87 1.84
C GLN A 112 -2.56 16.49 0.51
N LYS A 113 -2.56 15.71 -0.56
CA LYS A 113 -3.01 16.15 -1.88
C LYS A 113 -4.44 15.74 -2.20
N GLY A 114 -5.20 15.30 -1.20
CA GLY A 114 -6.62 15.02 -1.34
C GLY A 114 -6.99 13.62 -1.79
N ILE A 115 -6.03 12.69 -1.89
CA ILE A 115 -6.32 11.30 -2.22
C ILE A 115 -6.68 10.55 -0.94
N ARG A 116 -7.78 9.80 -0.97
CA ARG A 116 -8.18 8.97 0.17
C ARG A 116 -7.19 7.84 0.35
N THR A 117 -6.80 7.60 1.61
CA THR A 117 -5.82 6.57 1.94
C THR A 117 -6.40 5.59 2.96
N VAL A 118 -6.10 4.31 2.75
CA VAL A 118 -6.47 3.22 3.65
C VAL A 118 -5.20 2.42 3.94
N HIS A 119 -4.96 2.15 5.21
CA HIS A 119 -3.87 1.26 5.61
C HIS A 119 -4.47 -0.07 6.05
N PHE A 120 -4.03 -1.16 5.43
CA PHE A 120 -4.48 -2.51 5.74
C PHE A 120 -3.36 -3.26 6.44
N VAL A 121 -3.68 -3.94 7.51
CA VAL A 121 -2.77 -4.59 8.47
C VAL A 121 -2.07 -3.57 9.36
N CYS A 122 -2.75 -3.22 10.44
CA CYS A 122 -2.21 -2.29 11.43
C CYS A 122 -0.96 -2.87 12.10
N PRO A 123 0.17 -2.14 12.12
CA PRO A 123 1.35 -2.62 12.84
C PRO A 123 1.12 -2.67 14.34
N SER A 124 1.83 -3.56 15.04
CA SER A 124 1.72 -3.72 16.51
C SER A 124 2.46 -2.59 17.24
N ILE A 125 1.98 -1.37 17.08
CA ILE A 125 2.61 -0.17 17.62
C ILE A 125 2.50 -0.07 19.15
N TRP A 126 1.42 -0.61 19.70
CA TRP A 126 1.17 -0.57 21.15
C TRP A 126 2.25 -1.29 21.97
N ALA A 127 2.90 -2.31 21.38
CA ALA A 127 3.94 -3.09 22.06
C ALA A 127 5.34 -2.49 21.91
N TRP A 128 5.61 -1.77 20.79
CA TRP A 128 6.97 -1.38 20.43
C TRP A 128 7.17 0.12 20.24
N ARG A 129 6.22 0.82 19.63
CA ARG A 129 6.38 2.24 19.25
C ARG A 129 5.07 3.01 19.36
N PRO A 130 4.63 3.36 20.59
CA PRO A 130 3.36 4.09 20.76
C PRO A 130 3.32 5.44 20.05
N HIS A 131 4.48 6.08 19.81
CA HIS A 131 4.54 7.35 19.09
C HIS A 131 4.10 7.24 17.62
N ARG A 132 4.07 6.04 17.04
CA ARG A 132 3.59 5.81 15.67
C ARG A 132 2.08 6.04 15.50
N VAL A 133 1.35 6.17 16.59
CA VAL A 133 -0.09 6.48 16.52
C VAL A 133 -0.29 7.80 15.77
N HIS A 134 0.54 8.80 16.02
CA HIS A 134 0.46 10.08 15.31
C HIS A 134 0.78 9.92 13.81
N THR A 135 1.76 9.10 13.47
CA THR A 135 2.11 8.81 12.08
C THR A 135 0.94 8.15 11.35
N ILE A 136 0.28 7.19 11.99
CA ILE A 136 -0.88 6.52 11.40
C ILE A 136 -2.01 7.52 11.17
N ARG A 137 -2.30 8.36 12.16
CA ARG A 137 -3.37 9.36 12.05
C ARG A 137 -3.13 10.35 10.92
N SER A 138 -1.89 10.72 10.66
CA SER A 138 -1.54 11.67 9.59
C SER A 138 -1.47 11.00 8.23
N SER A 139 -1.24 9.69 8.16
CA SER A 139 -0.99 8.99 6.90
C SER A 139 -2.25 8.35 6.29
N ALA A 140 -3.21 7.91 7.10
CA ALA A 140 -4.34 7.15 6.60
C ALA A 140 -5.68 7.70 7.08
N ASP A 141 -6.68 7.72 6.17
CA ASP A 141 -8.06 8.04 6.51
C ASP A 141 -8.73 6.90 7.26
N HIS A 142 -8.38 5.66 6.92
CA HIS A 142 -8.89 4.45 7.56
C HIS A 142 -7.77 3.45 7.77
N VAL A 143 -7.86 2.69 8.85
CA VAL A 143 -6.95 1.59 9.16
C VAL A 143 -7.77 0.32 9.34
N LEU A 144 -7.44 -0.71 8.56
CA LEU A 144 -8.10 -2.01 8.64
C LEU A 144 -7.18 -2.96 9.42
N CYS A 145 -7.70 -3.51 10.50
CA CYS A 145 -6.94 -4.38 11.40
C CYS A 145 -7.32 -5.85 11.18
N LEU A 146 -6.33 -6.75 11.35
CA LEU A 146 -6.55 -8.18 11.22
C LEU A 146 -7.15 -8.78 12.49
N PHE A 147 -6.84 -8.20 13.65
CA PHE A 147 -7.25 -8.75 14.94
C PHE A 147 -8.13 -7.73 15.71
N PRO A 148 -9.12 -8.20 16.47
CA PRO A 148 -10.03 -7.29 17.17
C PRO A 148 -9.36 -6.37 18.20
N PHE A 149 -8.17 -6.73 18.67
CA PHE A 149 -7.45 -5.95 19.68
C PHE A 149 -6.52 -4.87 19.09
N GLU A 150 -6.50 -4.71 17.79
CA GLU A 150 -5.61 -3.77 17.10
C GLU A 150 -6.18 -2.36 16.86
N PRO A 151 -7.47 -2.09 17.06
CA PRO A 151 -8.03 -0.76 16.75
C PRO A 151 -7.37 0.40 17.47
#